data_42302e2f0a13082d61a124536fcf1876
#
_entry.id   42302e2f0a13082d61a124536fcf1876
#
_cell.length_a   1.000
_cell.length_b   1.000
_cell.length_c   1.000
_cell.angle_alpha   90.00
_cell.angle_beta   90.00
_cell.angle_gamma   90.00
#
_symmetry.space_group_name_H-M   'P 1'
#
loop_
_entity.id
_entity.type
_entity.pdbx_description
1 polymer ?
#
loop_
_entity_poly.entity_id
_entity_poly.type
_entity_poly.pdbx_seq_one_letter_code
_entity_poly.pdbx_strand_id
1 'polypeptide(L)'
;MSPELLNMRKQNFKLYRLARAKPSVPNKTNAQIYRNYYNSQIRRAKKDFFENNIREAGTDSRRVWDIINQLANKPPKQRGVDSLVVDDVLVTSELEIANKLNQHFATIGPKVANTVPTSDVDYREFFPPRQIENMFFEQISENKMLKTIMALKPKRSQDIRETSMFLVQKVANQITKPLCHIYNLSVACGIFPDSIKCSKIKPIFKNGSKQDPNNYRGIALVSAFSKVMEKLASDRLINFLAETDFFYMHQYGFLKGRSTSQAVLQLVNTVSDAINNSQYSLGIFLDIQKAFDTVDHQILLDKLENAGVRGTALRWFHSFMAGRSQRVLVGSTLSSDILEILIGVLQGSILGVILFLVFINDICRAAPELLKIFFADDIEGMVTADNMDELVIKANNQIRLILRWYSSNKLSIHPSKSKAILFTPKFDHHADLTFINNSLYLPIFIDLNPSPRPDLDTTDITIIKPIRIIPNEDETAVKSLGILIDENLNFAQQISAVH
;
A
#
# COMPACT_ATOMS: atom_id res chain seq x y z
N MET A 1 -39.86 -0.99 -8.88
CA MET A 1 -40.65 -0.08 -9.77
C MET A 1 -42.00 0.13 -9.08
N SER A 2 -42.42 1.39 -8.86
CA SER A 2 -43.68 1.67 -8.18
C SER A 2 -44.89 1.24 -9.04
N PRO A 3 -46.07 0.98 -8.42
CA PRO A 3 -47.29 0.65 -9.16
C PRO A 3 -47.65 1.69 -10.22
N GLU A 4 -47.39 2.97 -9.94
CA GLU A 4 -47.60 4.09 -10.86
C GLU A 4 -46.74 3.98 -12.11
N LEU A 5 -45.44 3.73 -11.95
CA LEU A 5 -44.52 3.54 -13.08
C LEU A 5 -44.85 2.32 -13.91
N LEU A 6 -45.41 1.26 -13.29
CA LEU A 6 -45.89 0.09 -14.01
C LEU A 6 -47.14 0.43 -14.88
N ASN A 7 -48.06 1.24 -14.36
CA ASN A 7 -49.20 1.74 -15.11
C ASN A 7 -48.75 2.64 -16.26
N MET A 8 -47.84 3.56 -16.00
CA MET A 8 -47.27 4.41 -17.07
C MET A 8 -46.57 3.59 -18.13
N ARG A 9 -45.87 2.52 -17.80
CA ARG A 9 -45.27 1.58 -18.77
C ARG A 9 -46.32 0.93 -19.65
N LYS A 10 -47.44 0.48 -19.10
CA LYS A 10 -48.55 -0.11 -19.85
C LYS A 10 -49.14 0.92 -20.85
N GLN A 11 -49.35 2.15 -20.40
CA GLN A 11 -49.87 3.23 -21.22
C GLN A 11 -48.90 3.63 -22.34
N ASN A 12 -47.59 3.74 -22.03
CA ASN A 12 -46.57 4.01 -23.05
C ASN A 12 -46.54 2.94 -24.12
N PHE A 13 -46.68 1.66 -23.75
CA PHE A 13 -46.72 0.56 -24.67
C PHE A 13 -48.02 0.56 -25.55
N LYS A 14 -49.17 0.93 -24.96
CA LYS A 14 -50.43 1.08 -25.66
C LYS A 14 -50.35 2.18 -26.73
N LEU A 15 -49.82 3.35 -26.38
CA LEU A 15 -49.64 4.47 -27.33
C LEU A 15 -48.66 4.13 -28.45
N TYR A 16 -47.57 3.44 -28.10
CA TYR A 16 -46.61 2.96 -29.11
C TYR A 16 -47.25 1.98 -30.11
N ARG A 17 -48.04 1.02 -29.62
CA ARG A 17 -48.79 0.08 -30.50
C ARG A 17 -49.79 0.81 -31.40
N LEU A 18 -50.51 1.78 -30.85
CA LEU A 18 -51.49 2.60 -31.62
C LEU A 18 -50.79 3.40 -32.73
N ALA A 19 -49.69 4.04 -32.42
CA ALA A 19 -48.90 4.80 -33.39
C ALA A 19 -48.32 3.92 -34.52
N ARG A 20 -48.06 2.65 -34.23
CA ARG A 20 -47.56 1.67 -35.20
C ARG A 20 -48.70 1.07 -36.05
N ALA A 21 -49.84 0.78 -35.45
CA ALA A 21 -51.00 0.19 -36.14
C ALA A 21 -51.77 1.23 -36.99
N LYS A 22 -51.83 2.49 -36.53
CA LYS A 22 -52.50 3.60 -37.23
C LYS A 22 -51.55 4.80 -37.32
N PRO A 23 -50.59 4.78 -38.25
CA PRO A 23 -49.58 5.79 -38.37
C PRO A 23 -50.15 7.10 -38.88
N SER A 24 -50.44 8.02 -37.98
CA SER A 24 -50.83 9.42 -38.21
C SER A 24 -49.93 10.37 -37.46
N VAL A 25 -49.78 11.61 -37.90
CA VAL A 25 -48.97 12.61 -37.23
C VAL A 25 -49.38 12.76 -35.75
N PRO A 26 -50.70 12.91 -35.39
CA PRO A 26 -51.12 12.98 -34.00
C PRO A 26 -50.71 11.76 -33.14
N ASN A 27 -50.89 10.55 -33.70
CA ASN A 27 -50.59 9.34 -32.94
C ASN A 27 -49.08 9.19 -32.68
N LYS A 28 -48.22 9.51 -33.65
CA LYS A 28 -46.75 9.54 -33.48
C LYS A 28 -46.32 10.59 -32.45
N THR A 29 -46.87 11.81 -32.53
CA THR A 29 -46.57 12.89 -31.62
C THR A 29 -47.00 12.55 -30.19
N ASN A 30 -48.19 12.02 -29.98
CA ASN A 30 -48.69 11.61 -28.65
C ASN A 30 -47.85 10.50 -28.05
N ALA A 31 -47.45 9.51 -28.82
CA ALA A 31 -46.57 8.44 -28.37
C ALA A 31 -45.18 8.96 -27.98
N GLN A 32 -44.64 9.92 -28.74
CA GLN A 32 -43.35 10.53 -28.46
C GLN A 32 -43.40 11.41 -27.17
N ILE A 33 -44.42 12.25 -27.00
CA ILE A 33 -44.63 13.10 -25.83
C ILE A 33 -44.73 12.20 -24.57
N TYR A 34 -45.61 11.18 -24.65
CA TYR A 34 -45.79 10.28 -23.49
C TYR A 34 -44.53 9.48 -23.14
N ARG A 35 -43.80 9.01 -24.17
CA ARG A 35 -42.51 8.36 -23.98
C ARG A 35 -41.49 9.25 -23.26
N ASN A 36 -41.41 10.52 -23.66
CA ASN A 36 -40.50 11.49 -23.03
C ASN A 36 -40.92 11.73 -21.58
N TYR A 37 -42.22 11.87 -21.32
CA TYR A 37 -42.77 12.01 -19.97
C TYR A 37 -42.46 10.76 -19.11
N TYR A 38 -42.75 9.56 -19.61
CA TYR A 38 -42.44 8.30 -18.92
C TYR A 38 -40.93 8.17 -18.59
N ASN A 39 -40.07 8.48 -19.55
CA ASN A 39 -38.63 8.45 -19.34
C ASN A 39 -38.17 9.46 -18.27
N SER A 40 -38.78 10.64 -18.22
CA SER A 40 -38.48 11.64 -17.19
C SER A 40 -38.87 11.14 -15.78
N GLN A 41 -40.03 10.46 -15.67
CA GLN A 41 -40.48 9.87 -14.40
C GLN A 41 -39.58 8.70 -13.95
N ILE A 42 -39.10 7.87 -14.87
CA ILE A 42 -38.09 6.84 -14.56
C ILE A 42 -36.81 7.47 -14.03
N ARG A 43 -36.30 8.53 -14.68
CA ARG A 43 -35.09 9.23 -14.21
C ARG A 43 -35.28 9.81 -12.82
N ARG A 44 -36.43 10.44 -12.58
CA ARG A 44 -36.76 11.00 -11.25
C ARG A 44 -36.84 9.91 -10.19
N ALA A 45 -37.57 8.84 -10.45
CA ALA A 45 -37.68 7.72 -9.49
C ALA A 45 -36.35 7.03 -9.21
N LYS A 46 -35.47 6.90 -10.22
CA LYS A 46 -34.09 6.41 -10.01
C LYS A 46 -33.30 7.36 -9.11
N LYS A 47 -33.36 8.67 -9.37
CA LYS A 47 -32.67 9.68 -8.57
C LYS A 47 -33.13 9.58 -7.12
N ASP A 48 -34.44 9.65 -6.88
CA ASP A 48 -35.03 9.60 -5.54
C ASP A 48 -34.64 8.31 -4.78
N PHE A 49 -34.64 7.16 -5.48
CA PHE A 49 -34.23 5.87 -4.91
C PHE A 49 -32.77 5.89 -4.44
N PHE A 50 -31.87 6.39 -5.27
CA PHE A 50 -30.44 6.40 -4.93
C PHE A 50 -30.12 7.47 -3.88
N GLU A 51 -30.74 8.64 -3.94
CA GLU A 51 -30.60 9.68 -2.91
C GLU A 51 -31.06 9.19 -1.52
N ASN A 52 -32.19 8.48 -1.47
CA ASN A 52 -32.70 7.90 -0.21
C ASN A 52 -31.72 6.83 0.30
N ASN A 53 -31.27 5.91 -0.55
CA ASN A 53 -30.32 4.89 -0.14
C ASN A 53 -28.99 5.46 0.36
N ILE A 54 -28.47 6.52 -0.28
CA ILE A 54 -27.25 7.22 0.18
C ILE A 54 -27.51 7.89 1.53
N ARG A 55 -28.68 8.52 1.71
CA ARG A 55 -29.05 9.14 2.99
C ARG A 55 -29.18 8.11 4.11
N GLU A 56 -29.80 6.97 3.84
CA GLU A 56 -29.91 5.84 4.79
C GLU A 56 -28.54 5.20 5.11
N ALA A 57 -27.61 5.19 4.16
CA ALA A 57 -26.26 4.69 4.38
C ALA A 57 -25.46 5.58 5.35
N GLY A 58 -25.80 6.87 5.48
CA GLY A 58 -25.18 7.80 6.42
C GLY A 58 -23.66 7.83 6.28
N THR A 59 -22.96 7.55 7.38
CA THR A 59 -21.48 7.51 7.44
C THR A 59 -20.86 6.15 7.04
N ASP A 60 -21.68 5.17 6.66
CA ASP A 60 -21.18 3.87 6.17
C ASP A 60 -20.65 4.01 4.73
N SER A 61 -19.40 4.41 4.61
CA SER A 61 -18.72 4.60 3.32
C SER A 61 -18.75 3.35 2.43
N ARG A 62 -18.79 2.13 3.00
CA ARG A 62 -18.88 0.90 2.21
C ARG A 62 -20.23 0.77 1.54
N ARG A 63 -21.31 1.02 2.27
CA ARG A 63 -22.69 0.99 1.75
C ARG A 63 -22.88 2.08 0.68
N VAL A 64 -22.31 3.27 0.91
CA VAL A 64 -22.32 4.37 -0.09
C VAL A 64 -21.60 3.93 -1.38
N TRP A 65 -20.41 3.32 -1.29
CA TRP A 65 -19.69 2.83 -2.46
C TRP A 65 -20.39 1.67 -3.19
N ASP A 66 -21.05 0.77 -2.45
CA ASP A 66 -21.86 -0.29 -3.07
C ASP A 66 -23.02 0.32 -3.88
N ILE A 67 -23.68 1.38 -3.37
CA ILE A 67 -24.72 2.12 -4.07
C ILE A 67 -24.18 2.83 -5.32
N ILE A 68 -23.02 3.50 -5.21
CA ILE A 68 -22.35 4.15 -6.35
C ILE A 68 -21.98 3.13 -7.43
N ASN A 69 -21.47 1.97 -7.06
CA ASN A 69 -21.14 0.91 -8.02
C ASN A 69 -22.39 0.36 -8.73
N GLN A 70 -23.52 0.24 -8.03
CA GLN A 70 -24.82 -0.11 -8.63
C GLN A 70 -25.30 0.96 -9.63
N LEU A 71 -25.15 2.23 -9.28
CA LEU A 71 -25.44 3.37 -10.17
C LEU A 71 -24.61 3.32 -11.45
N ALA A 72 -23.33 3.02 -11.32
CA ALA A 72 -22.37 2.94 -12.42
C ALA A 72 -22.50 1.63 -13.22
N ASN A 73 -23.49 0.77 -12.94
CA ASN A 73 -23.65 -0.57 -13.53
C ASN A 73 -22.36 -1.41 -13.50
N LYS A 74 -21.48 -1.17 -12.50
CA LYS A 74 -20.29 -1.99 -12.33
C LYS A 74 -20.71 -3.37 -11.83
N PRO A 75 -20.24 -4.47 -12.44
CA PRO A 75 -20.52 -5.81 -11.94
C PRO A 75 -20.01 -5.91 -10.50
N PRO A 76 -20.71 -6.65 -9.61
CA PRO A 76 -20.21 -6.89 -8.28
C PRO A 76 -18.80 -7.47 -8.38
N LYS A 77 -17.84 -6.86 -7.65
CA LYS A 77 -16.48 -7.42 -7.63
C LYS A 77 -16.58 -8.86 -7.12
N GLN A 78 -16.19 -9.81 -7.97
CA GLN A 78 -15.99 -11.19 -7.55
C GLN A 78 -15.03 -11.21 -6.36
N ARG A 79 -15.54 -11.61 -5.20
CA ARG A 79 -14.82 -11.58 -3.92
C ARG A 79 -14.32 -12.99 -3.60
N GLY A 80 -13.38 -13.50 -4.38
CA GLY A 80 -12.85 -14.83 -4.12
C GLY A 80 -11.65 -15.12 -5.01
N VAL A 81 -10.95 -16.18 -4.68
CA VAL A 81 -9.95 -16.81 -5.53
C VAL A 81 -10.62 -18.09 -6.02
N ASP A 82 -11.02 -18.10 -7.29
CA ASP A 82 -11.78 -19.23 -7.86
C ASP A 82 -10.83 -20.31 -8.40
N SER A 83 -9.63 -19.92 -8.83
CA SER A 83 -8.59 -20.83 -9.34
C SER A 83 -7.21 -20.20 -9.26
N LEU A 84 -6.18 -21.02 -9.15
CA LEU A 84 -4.76 -20.63 -9.23
C LEU A 84 -4.04 -21.55 -10.21
N VAL A 85 -3.01 -21.02 -10.86
CA VAL A 85 -2.01 -21.81 -11.59
C VAL A 85 -0.72 -21.79 -10.77
N VAL A 86 -0.29 -22.96 -10.33
CA VAL A 86 0.93 -23.14 -9.54
C VAL A 86 1.70 -24.30 -10.14
N ASP A 87 2.94 -24.07 -10.52
CA ASP A 87 3.80 -25.07 -11.19
C ASP A 87 3.10 -25.65 -12.43
N ASP A 88 2.48 -24.79 -13.26
CA ASP A 88 1.70 -25.11 -14.47
C ASP A 88 0.45 -25.98 -14.23
N VAL A 89 0.05 -26.19 -12.97
CA VAL A 89 -1.15 -26.96 -12.61
C VAL A 89 -2.26 -26.02 -12.20
N LEU A 90 -3.44 -26.18 -12.81
CA LEU A 90 -4.65 -25.44 -12.43
C LEU A 90 -5.27 -26.04 -11.17
N VAL A 91 -5.33 -25.26 -10.11
CA VAL A 91 -5.92 -25.62 -8.82
C VAL A 91 -7.26 -24.90 -8.67
N THR A 92 -8.33 -25.62 -8.36
CA THR A 92 -9.69 -25.10 -8.21
C THR A 92 -10.32 -25.41 -6.85
N SER A 93 -9.77 -26.35 -6.09
CA SER A 93 -10.22 -26.66 -4.73
C SER A 93 -9.90 -25.53 -3.75
N GLU A 94 -10.90 -25.00 -3.01
CA GLU A 94 -10.68 -23.93 -2.02
C GLU A 94 -9.58 -24.29 -1.01
N LEU A 95 -9.51 -25.54 -0.56
CA LEU A 95 -8.50 -26.00 0.39
C LEU A 95 -7.10 -25.98 -0.23
N GLU A 96 -6.96 -26.50 -1.42
CA GLU A 96 -5.67 -26.50 -2.13
C GLU A 96 -5.22 -25.06 -2.48
N ILE A 97 -6.13 -24.21 -2.94
CA ILE A 97 -5.88 -22.78 -3.17
C ILE A 97 -5.39 -22.11 -1.86
N ALA A 98 -6.08 -22.39 -0.73
CA ALA A 98 -5.70 -21.83 0.55
C ALA A 98 -4.31 -22.30 1.00
N ASN A 99 -3.98 -23.58 0.80
CA ASN A 99 -2.68 -24.15 1.13
C ASN A 99 -1.56 -23.56 0.25
N LYS A 100 -1.77 -23.46 -1.07
CA LYS A 100 -0.80 -22.85 -2.00
C LYS A 100 -0.56 -21.37 -1.71
N LEU A 101 -1.62 -20.59 -1.43
CA LEU A 101 -1.48 -19.19 -1.03
C LEU A 101 -0.80 -19.05 0.35
N ASN A 102 -1.06 -19.97 1.29
CA ASN A 102 -0.39 -19.96 2.60
C ASN A 102 1.11 -20.15 2.45
N GLN A 103 1.51 -21.14 1.66
CA GLN A 103 2.92 -21.39 1.33
C GLN A 103 3.53 -20.18 0.60
N HIS A 104 2.82 -19.62 -0.39
CA HIS A 104 3.29 -18.45 -1.13
C HIS A 104 3.55 -17.26 -0.20
N PHE A 105 2.58 -16.87 0.64
CA PHE A 105 2.74 -15.73 1.55
C PHE A 105 3.78 -15.95 2.65
N ALA A 106 3.96 -17.18 3.13
CA ALA A 106 4.98 -17.48 4.14
C ALA A 106 6.41 -17.46 3.56
N THR A 107 6.57 -17.79 2.26
CA THR A 107 7.90 -17.94 1.65
C THR A 107 8.34 -16.79 0.77
N ILE A 108 7.42 -15.89 0.36
CA ILE A 108 7.73 -14.82 -0.60
C ILE A 108 8.77 -13.84 -0.06
N GLY A 109 8.69 -13.47 1.23
CA GLY A 109 9.66 -12.58 1.87
C GLY A 109 11.09 -13.15 1.81
N PRO A 110 11.35 -14.34 2.38
CA PRO A 110 12.66 -15.01 2.28
C PRO A 110 13.13 -15.18 0.83
N LYS A 111 12.25 -15.57 -0.09
CA LYS A 111 12.60 -15.72 -1.51
C LYS A 111 13.12 -14.42 -2.12
N VAL A 112 12.40 -13.30 -1.89
CA VAL A 112 12.83 -11.99 -2.41
C VAL A 112 14.11 -11.52 -1.71
N ALA A 113 14.23 -11.65 -0.38
CA ALA A 113 15.42 -11.26 0.34
C ALA A 113 16.69 -12.03 -0.13
N ASN A 114 16.55 -13.31 -0.47
CA ASN A 114 17.65 -14.14 -0.97
C ASN A 114 18.09 -13.77 -2.41
N THR A 115 17.28 -13.02 -3.17
CA THR A 115 17.69 -12.51 -4.50
C THR A 115 18.48 -11.21 -4.41
N VAL A 116 18.55 -10.58 -3.24
CA VAL A 116 19.31 -9.36 -3.04
C VAL A 116 20.80 -9.72 -2.93
N PRO A 117 21.68 -9.10 -3.73
CA PRO A 117 23.10 -9.37 -3.65
C PRO A 117 23.68 -8.98 -2.31
N THR A 118 24.76 -9.64 -1.94
CA THR A 118 25.52 -9.27 -0.76
C THR A 118 26.04 -7.84 -0.90
N SER A 119 25.76 -7.00 0.07
CA SER A 119 26.27 -5.63 0.09
C SER A 119 27.73 -5.60 0.53
N ASP A 120 28.50 -4.69 -0.06
CA ASP A 120 29.85 -4.31 0.39
C ASP A 120 29.83 -3.33 1.58
N VAL A 121 28.62 -2.87 1.95
CA VAL A 121 28.40 -1.87 3.01
C VAL A 121 27.52 -2.47 4.11
N ASP A 122 27.92 -2.27 5.37
CA ASP A 122 27.08 -2.62 6.51
C ASP A 122 25.93 -1.59 6.63
N TYR A 123 24.68 -2.07 6.83
CA TYR A 123 23.52 -1.21 7.02
C TYR A 123 23.67 -0.22 8.18
N ARG A 124 24.54 -0.52 9.16
CA ARG A 124 24.82 0.36 10.32
C ARG A 124 25.53 1.65 9.91
N GLU A 125 26.19 1.69 8.75
CA GLU A 125 26.81 2.92 8.23
C GLU A 125 25.80 4.03 7.94
N PHE A 126 24.55 3.64 7.70
CA PHE A 126 23.46 4.59 7.46
C PHE A 126 22.72 5.03 8.73
N PHE A 127 23.10 4.50 9.89
CA PHE A 127 22.41 4.87 11.12
C PHE A 127 22.59 6.35 11.43
N PRO A 128 21.51 7.02 11.92
CA PRO A 128 21.68 8.32 12.54
C PRO A 128 22.55 8.19 13.81
N PRO A 129 23.06 9.30 14.37
CA PRO A 129 23.70 9.29 15.66
C PRO A 129 22.82 8.54 16.67
N ARG A 130 23.47 7.70 17.48
CA ARG A 130 22.75 6.86 18.46
C ARG A 130 21.97 7.73 19.42
N GLN A 131 20.67 7.48 19.56
CA GLN A 131 19.83 8.19 20.51
C GLN A 131 20.27 7.89 21.95
N ILE A 132 20.44 8.95 22.74
CA ILE A 132 20.88 8.84 24.15
C ILE A 132 19.70 8.42 25.02
N GLU A 133 18.55 9.01 24.81
CA GLU A 133 17.33 8.71 25.53
C GLU A 133 16.84 7.29 25.29
N ASN A 134 16.20 6.70 26.31
CA ASN A 134 15.67 5.35 26.21
C ASN A 134 14.16 5.34 26.29
N MET A 135 13.55 4.58 25.42
CA MET A 135 12.14 4.29 25.47
C MET A 135 11.82 3.25 26.56
N PHE A 136 10.86 3.56 27.40
CA PHE A 136 10.31 2.62 28.38
C PHE A 136 8.81 2.42 28.15
N PHE A 137 8.34 1.20 28.40
CA PHE A 137 6.91 0.95 28.56
C PHE A 137 6.50 1.30 29.99
N GLU A 138 5.48 2.13 30.10
CA GLU A 138 4.85 2.45 31.38
C GLU A 138 3.67 1.49 31.63
N GLN A 139 3.41 1.21 32.91
CA GLN A 139 2.19 0.53 33.30
C GLN A 139 0.99 1.44 32.99
N ILE A 140 -0.05 0.85 32.43
CA ILE A 140 -1.28 1.57 32.11
C ILE A 140 -2.37 1.27 33.14
N SER A 141 -3.28 2.23 33.30
CA SER A 141 -4.50 2.05 34.10
C SER A 141 -5.61 1.35 33.32
N GLU A 142 -6.57 0.76 34.04
CA GLU A 142 -7.77 0.17 33.45
C GLU A 142 -8.55 1.20 32.59
N ASN A 143 -8.59 2.47 33.02
CA ASN A 143 -9.23 3.54 32.23
C ASN A 143 -8.53 3.76 30.87
N LYS A 144 -7.19 3.73 30.82
CA LYS A 144 -6.43 3.83 29.57
C LYS A 144 -6.71 2.62 28.69
N MET A 145 -6.77 1.41 29.24
CA MET A 145 -7.09 0.20 28.52
C MET A 145 -8.50 0.29 27.90
N LEU A 146 -9.51 0.67 28.68
CA LEU A 146 -10.88 0.83 28.21
C LEU A 146 -10.98 1.86 27.08
N LYS A 147 -10.37 3.03 27.26
CA LYS A 147 -10.32 4.07 26.21
C LYS A 147 -9.68 3.54 24.93
N THR A 148 -8.61 2.76 25.03
CA THR A 148 -7.93 2.17 23.87
C THR A 148 -8.83 1.17 23.13
N ILE A 149 -9.51 0.27 23.85
CA ILE A 149 -10.48 -0.68 23.28
C ILE A 149 -11.56 0.08 22.51
N MET A 150 -12.16 1.11 23.13
CA MET A 150 -13.26 1.86 22.55
C MET A 150 -12.85 2.76 21.37
N ALA A 151 -11.60 3.20 21.31
CA ALA A 151 -11.06 4.01 20.21
C ALA A 151 -10.79 3.21 18.92
N LEU A 152 -10.66 1.89 19.00
CA LEU A 152 -10.45 1.04 17.83
C LEU A 152 -11.73 0.95 16.98
N LYS A 153 -11.59 0.86 15.66
CA LYS A 153 -12.74 0.73 14.75
C LYS A 153 -13.51 -0.57 15.03
N PRO A 154 -14.85 -0.55 15.22
CA PRO A 154 -15.67 -1.72 15.54
C PRO A 154 -15.87 -2.64 14.32
N LYS A 155 -14.79 -3.18 13.78
CA LYS A 155 -14.85 -4.11 12.65
C LYS A 155 -15.45 -5.44 13.06
N ARG A 156 -16.34 -6.00 12.21
CA ARG A 156 -16.96 -7.32 12.38
C ARG A 156 -16.14 -8.47 11.79
N SER A 157 -15.03 -8.16 11.11
CA SER A 157 -14.12 -9.20 10.60
C SER A 157 -13.54 -9.99 11.77
N GLN A 158 -13.64 -11.32 11.68
CA GLN A 158 -13.19 -12.23 12.70
C GLN A 158 -11.75 -12.66 12.47
N ASP A 159 -10.97 -12.73 13.54
CA ASP A 159 -9.62 -13.29 13.56
C ASP A 159 -9.64 -14.83 13.46
N ILE A 160 -8.50 -15.48 13.68
CA ILE A 160 -8.37 -16.95 13.60
C ILE A 160 -9.19 -17.68 14.68
N ARG A 161 -9.54 -17.00 15.79
CA ARG A 161 -10.35 -17.50 16.89
C ARG A 161 -11.81 -17.02 16.84
N GLU A 162 -12.23 -16.54 15.66
CA GLU A 162 -13.56 -16.02 15.39
C GLU A 162 -13.96 -14.79 16.24
N THR A 163 -12.96 -14.16 16.87
CA THR A 163 -13.16 -12.95 17.66
C THR A 163 -13.06 -11.70 16.80
N SER A 164 -14.00 -10.76 16.99
CA SER A 164 -14.01 -9.48 16.27
C SER A 164 -13.87 -8.31 17.23
N MET A 165 -13.32 -7.17 16.76
CA MET A 165 -13.23 -5.95 17.57
C MET A 165 -14.62 -5.45 18.01
N PHE A 166 -15.63 -5.64 17.17
CA PHE A 166 -17.02 -5.34 17.53
C PHE A 166 -17.47 -6.10 18.78
N LEU A 167 -17.18 -7.41 18.87
CA LEU A 167 -17.50 -8.23 20.04
C LEU A 167 -16.69 -7.80 21.27
N VAL A 168 -15.39 -7.57 21.12
CA VAL A 168 -14.51 -7.12 22.20
C VAL A 168 -15.00 -5.81 22.82
N GLN A 169 -15.48 -4.87 22.01
CA GLN A 169 -16.06 -3.61 22.51
C GLN A 169 -17.38 -3.80 23.26
N LYS A 170 -18.22 -4.79 22.86
CA LYS A 170 -19.48 -5.09 23.57
C LYS A 170 -19.26 -5.61 24.99
N VAL A 171 -18.13 -6.28 25.23
CA VAL A 171 -17.76 -6.84 26.53
C VAL A 171 -16.59 -6.09 27.18
N ALA A 172 -16.30 -4.87 26.71
CA ALA A 172 -15.12 -4.13 27.13
C ALA A 172 -15.01 -3.96 28.65
N ASN A 173 -16.10 -3.59 29.32
CA ASN A 173 -16.11 -3.38 30.77
C ASN A 173 -15.71 -4.64 31.57
N GLN A 174 -16.10 -5.82 31.09
CA GLN A 174 -15.81 -7.09 31.76
C GLN A 174 -14.36 -7.55 31.56
N ILE A 175 -13.79 -7.26 30.37
CA ILE A 175 -12.44 -7.73 30.00
C ILE A 175 -11.33 -6.73 30.27
N THR A 176 -11.66 -5.47 30.54
CA THR A 176 -10.64 -4.38 30.72
C THR A 176 -9.64 -4.71 31.82
N LYS A 177 -10.09 -5.14 33.00
CA LYS A 177 -9.21 -5.44 34.13
C LYS A 177 -8.24 -6.60 33.85
N PRO A 178 -8.68 -7.81 33.41
CA PRO A 178 -7.74 -8.87 33.07
C PRO A 178 -6.83 -8.50 31.88
N LEU A 179 -7.33 -7.81 30.86
CA LEU A 179 -6.52 -7.42 29.71
C LEU A 179 -5.47 -6.37 30.08
N CYS A 180 -5.79 -5.43 30.96
CA CYS A 180 -4.85 -4.46 31.54
C CYS A 180 -3.72 -5.17 32.31
N HIS A 181 -4.07 -6.15 33.13
CA HIS A 181 -3.09 -6.96 33.87
C HIS A 181 -2.15 -7.71 32.91
N ILE A 182 -2.69 -8.40 31.89
CA ILE A 182 -1.91 -9.14 30.89
C ILE A 182 -0.98 -8.19 30.13
N TYR A 183 -1.46 -7.01 29.71
CA TYR A 183 -0.61 -6.02 29.03
C TYR A 183 0.54 -5.55 29.92
N ASN A 184 0.24 -5.14 31.14
CA ASN A 184 1.27 -4.65 32.09
C ASN A 184 2.31 -5.73 32.39
N LEU A 185 1.88 -7.00 32.56
CA LEU A 185 2.79 -8.11 32.73
C LEU A 185 3.63 -8.36 31.47
N SER A 186 3.02 -8.32 30.30
CA SER A 186 3.68 -8.49 28.99
C SER A 186 4.81 -7.49 28.79
N VAL A 187 4.56 -6.19 29.04
CA VAL A 187 5.58 -5.15 28.86
C VAL A 187 6.64 -5.18 29.94
N ALA A 188 6.29 -5.56 31.18
CA ALA A 188 7.25 -5.72 32.27
C ALA A 188 8.22 -6.89 32.05
N CYS A 189 7.73 -8.01 31.50
CA CYS A 189 8.55 -9.18 31.17
C CYS A 189 9.30 -9.02 29.83
N GLY A 190 8.86 -8.12 28.95
CA GLY A 190 9.38 -7.99 27.58
C GLY A 190 8.92 -9.14 26.68
N ILE A 191 7.73 -9.70 26.91
CA ILE A 191 7.20 -10.86 26.19
C ILE A 191 5.82 -10.54 25.60
N PHE A 192 5.68 -10.69 24.30
CA PHE A 192 4.38 -10.61 23.63
C PHE A 192 3.68 -11.99 23.69
N PRO A 193 2.39 -12.09 24.07
CA PRO A 193 1.74 -13.38 24.28
C PRO A 193 1.64 -14.22 23.00
N ASP A 194 2.16 -15.45 23.01
CA ASP A 194 2.17 -16.36 21.86
C ASP A 194 0.75 -16.73 21.39
N SER A 195 -0.19 -16.81 22.33
CA SER A 195 -1.56 -17.18 22.04
C SER A 195 -2.27 -16.27 21.04
N ILE A 196 -1.77 -15.05 20.81
CA ILE A 196 -2.35 -14.04 19.90
C ILE A 196 -1.44 -13.72 18.70
N LYS A 197 -0.40 -14.51 18.46
CA LYS A 197 0.54 -14.35 17.35
C LYS A 197 0.06 -14.93 16.02
N CYS A 198 -0.83 -15.93 16.05
CA CYS A 198 -1.34 -16.54 14.82
C CYS A 198 -2.34 -15.61 14.12
N SER A 199 -2.13 -15.38 12.83
CA SER A 199 -2.96 -14.49 12.01
C SER A 199 -3.75 -15.26 10.95
N LYS A 200 -4.98 -14.81 10.68
CA LYS A 200 -5.79 -15.24 9.55
C LYS A 200 -5.48 -14.34 8.36
N ILE A 201 -4.92 -14.87 7.29
CA ILE A 201 -4.58 -14.09 6.09
C ILE A 201 -5.75 -14.16 5.11
N LYS A 202 -6.17 -12.99 4.62
CA LYS A 202 -7.15 -12.89 3.54
C LYS A 202 -6.45 -12.44 2.27
N PRO A 203 -6.46 -13.24 1.18
CA PRO A 203 -5.91 -12.83 -0.09
C PRO A 203 -6.78 -11.74 -0.72
N ILE A 204 -6.17 -10.65 -1.15
CA ILE A 204 -6.81 -9.54 -1.86
C ILE A 204 -6.17 -9.42 -3.22
N PHE A 205 -6.96 -9.60 -4.28
CA PHE A 205 -6.49 -9.42 -5.65
C PHE A 205 -6.11 -7.95 -5.92
N LYS A 206 -4.95 -7.74 -6.54
CA LYS A 206 -4.43 -6.40 -6.87
C LYS A 206 -4.73 -6.06 -8.33
N ASN A 207 -4.11 -6.76 -9.27
CA ASN A 207 -4.22 -6.57 -10.72
C ASN A 207 -3.57 -7.76 -11.44
N GLY A 208 -3.65 -7.82 -12.76
CA GLY A 208 -3.06 -8.89 -13.58
C GLY A 208 -3.94 -10.14 -13.69
N SER A 209 -3.33 -11.31 -13.85
CA SER A 209 -4.05 -12.59 -13.88
C SER A 209 -4.52 -12.98 -12.48
N LYS A 210 -5.80 -13.34 -12.34
CA LYS A 210 -6.35 -13.86 -11.07
C LYS A 210 -5.84 -15.26 -10.72
N GLN A 211 -5.21 -15.93 -11.66
CA GLN A 211 -4.65 -17.27 -11.46
C GLN A 211 -3.22 -17.25 -10.92
N ASP A 212 -2.54 -16.09 -10.96
CA ASP A 212 -1.17 -15.94 -10.46
C ASP A 212 -1.18 -15.52 -8.97
N PRO A 213 -0.59 -16.34 -8.07
CA PRO A 213 -0.46 -15.99 -6.64
C PRO A 213 0.24 -14.67 -6.37
N ASN A 214 1.18 -14.24 -7.24
CA ASN A 214 1.91 -12.98 -7.09
C ASN A 214 1.01 -11.73 -7.18
N ASN A 215 -0.14 -11.86 -7.83
CA ASN A 215 -1.12 -10.79 -8.01
C ASN A 215 -2.07 -10.62 -6.81
N TYR A 216 -1.81 -11.35 -5.72
CA TYR A 216 -2.55 -11.21 -4.46
C TYR A 216 -1.68 -10.59 -3.36
N ARG A 217 -2.34 -9.81 -2.49
CA ARG A 217 -1.77 -9.33 -1.23
C ARG A 217 -2.39 -10.11 -0.08
N GLY A 218 -1.56 -10.59 0.84
CA GLY A 218 -2.01 -11.25 2.06
C GLY A 218 -2.31 -10.24 3.16
N ILE A 219 -3.58 -9.92 3.39
CA ILE A 219 -3.95 -9.01 4.48
C ILE A 219 -4.18 -9.79 5.77
N ALA A 220 -3.38 -9.50 6.79
CA ALA A 220 -3.46 -10.16 8.08
C ALA A 220 -4.65 -9.65 8.89
N LEU A 221 -5.53 -10.57 9.27
CA LEU A 221 -6.55 -10.36 10.28
C LEU A 221 -5.94 -10.83 11.60
N VAL A 222 -5.18 -9.96 12.23
CA VAL A 222 -4.55 -10.22 13.55
C VAL A 222 -5.63 -10.27 14.64
N SER A 223 -5.34 -10.96 15.74
CA SER A 223 -6.24 -11.07 16.89
C SER A 223 -6.74 -9.70 17.34
N ALA A 224 -8.01 -9.63 17.75
CA ALA A 224 -8.60 -8.40 18.28
C ALA A 224 -7.85 -7.94 19.55
N PHE A 225 -7.37 -8.87 20.36
CA PHE A 225 -6.54 -8.57 21.54
C PHE A 225 -5.14 -8.11 21.16
N SER A 226 -4.52 -8.71 20.11
CA SER A 226 -3.27 -8.23 19.54
C SER A 226 -3.38 -6.76 19.13
N LYS A 227 -4.46 -6.37 18.43
CA LYS A 227 -4.69 -4.97 18.03
C LYS A 227 -4.72 -3.99 19.19
N VAL A 228 -5.29 -4.39 20.34
CA VAL A 228 -5.31 -3.54 21.54
C VAL A 228 -3.89 -3.33 22.07
N MET A 229 -3.13 -4.43 22.19
CA MET A 229 -1.74 -4.37 22.66
C MET A 229 -0.84 -3.61 21.67
N GLU A 230 -1.00 -3.87 20.38
CA GLU A 230 -0.29 -3.16 19.32
C GLU A 230 -0.58 -1.65 19.35
N LYS A 231 -1.85 -1.25 19.57
CA LYS A 231 -2.22 0.17 19.65
C LYS A 231 -1.52 0.89 20.80
N LEU A 232 -1.48 0.27 21.98
CA LEU A 232 -0.79 0.82 23.16
C LEU A 232 0.73 0.95 22.92
N ALA A 233 1.34 -0.11 22.38
CA ALA A 233 2.76 -0.11 22.07
C ALA A 233 3.11 0.87 20.95
N SER A 234 2.29 0.93 19.89
CA SER A 234 2.45 1.88 18.79
C SER A 234 2.35 3.32 19.25
N ASP A 235 1.38 3.66 20.10
CA ASP A 235 1.22 5.02 20.62
C ASP A 235 2.45 5.44 21.42
N ARG A 236 2.98 4.54 22.26
CA ARG A 236 4.17 4.83 23.05
C ARG A 236 5.42 4.99 22.17
N LEU A 237 5.60 4.10 21.19
CA LEU A 237 6.72 4.17 20.24
C LEU A 237 6.67 5.46 19.40
N ILE A 238 5.52 5.79 18.81
CA ILE A 238 5.37 7.00 17.99
C ILE A 238 5.66 8.26 18.81
N ASN A 239 5.13 8.35 20.03
CA ASN A 239 5.35 9.51 20.88
C ASN A 239 6.84 9.67 21.19
N PHE A 240 7.53 8.60 21.59
CA PHE A 240 8.97 8.63 21.85
C PHE A 240 9.77 9.05 20.60
N LEU A 241 9.47 8.45 19.44
CA LEU A 241 10.15 8.78 18.19
C LEU A 241 9.85 10.21 17.71
N ALA A 242 8.70 10.76 18.04
CA ALA A 242 8.35 12.15 17.75
C ALA A 242 9.05 13.13 18.71
N GLU A 243 9.16 12.80 20.01
CA GLU A 243 9.87 13.59 21.02
C GLU A 243 11.37 13.68 20.73
N THR A 244 11.93 12.69 20.03
CA THR A 244 13.35 12.60 19.66
C THR A 244 13.65 13.02 18.22
N ASP A 245 12.69 13.65 17.51
CA ASP A 245 12.80 14.06 16.09
C ASP A 245 13.36 12.96 15.17
N PHE A 246 12.99 11.70 15.47
CA PHE A 246 13.53 10.54 14.77
C PHE A 246 13.16 10.50 13.29
N PHE A 247 11.90 10.82 12.95
CA PHE A 247 11.41 10.67 11.59
C PHE A 247 11.94 11.75 10.64
N TYR A 248 12.38 11.31 9.48
CA TYR A 248 12.77 12.22 8.42
C TYR A 248 11.66 13.23 8.10
N MET A 249 12.03 14.50 7.93
CA MET A 249 11.08 15.60 7.78
C MET A 249 10.13 15.44 6.58
N HIS A 250 10.56 14.79 5.51
CA HIS A 250 9.74 14.52 4.32
C HIS A 250 9.12 13.11 4.30
N GLN A 251 9.00 12.44 5.45
CA GLN A 251 8.15 11.25 5.59
C GLN A 251 6.70 11.68 5.83
N TYR A 252 5.84 11.46 4.84
CA TYR A 252 4.43 11.88 4.89
C TYR A 252 3.47 10.71 5.16
N GLY A 253 3.94 9.46 5.09
CA GLY A 253 3.11 8.28 5.29
C GLY A 253 2.85 7.95 6.75
N PHE A 254 1.61 7.67 7.09
CA PHE A 254 1.15 7.13 8.38
C PHE A 254 1.49 7.94 9.65
N LEU A 255 2.04 9.13 9.52
CA LEU A 255 2.32 10.03 10.63
C LEU A 255 1.17 11.04 10.83
N LYS A 256 0.91 11.38 12.10
CA LYS A 256 -0.15 12.34 12.44
C LYS A 256 0.19 13.72 11.88
N GLY A 257 -0.78 14.37 11.26
CA GLY A 257 -0.61 15.72 10.66
C GLY A 257 0.09 15.72 9.30
N ARG A 258 0.42 14.55 8.75
CA ARG A 258 1.00 14.37 7.42
C ARG A 258 -0.04 13.80 6.44
N SER A 259 0.11 14.11 5.16
CA SER A 259 -0.84 13.68 4.11
C SER A 259 -0.17 13.49 2.75
N THR A 260 -0.84 12.74 1.85
CA THR A 260 -0.45 12.58 0.45
C THR A 260 -0.38 13.93 -0.27
N SER A 261 -1.33 14.83 0.02
CA SER A 261 -1.33 16.18 -0.59
C SER A 261 -0.09 16.99 -0.25
N GLN A 262 0.44 16.85 0.97
CA GLN A 262 1.68 17.52 1.37
C GLN A 262 2.90 16.92 0.66
N ALA A 263 2.96 15.59 0.48
CA ALA A 263 4.03 14.93 -0.28
C ALA A 263 4.05 15.43 -1.74
N VAL A 264 2.90 15.42 -2.41
CA VAL A 264 2.78 15.92 -3.79
C VAL A 264 3.10 17.42 -3.88
N LEU A 265 2.65 18.23 -2.94
CA LEU A 265 2.97 19.66 -2.91
C LEU A 265 4.48 19.89 -2.77
N GLN A 266 5.18 19.10 -1.94
CA GLN A 266 6.64 19.17 -1.82
C GLN A 266 7.33 18.88 -3.16
N LEU A 267 6.87 17.83 -3.87
CA LEU A 267 7.40 17.51 -5.20
C LEU A 267 7.17 18.65 -6.19
N VAL A 268 5.94 19.14 -6.29
CA VAL A 268 5.57 20.25 -7.20
C VAL A 268 6.37 21.51 -6.89
N ASN A 269 6.52 21.88 -5.62
CA ASN A 269 7.32 23.05 -5.24
C ASN A 269 8.78 22.88 -5.66
N THR A 270 9.38 21.71 -5.42
CA THR A 270 10.77 21.42 -5.78
C THR A 270 11.00 21.56 -7.29
N VAL A 271 10.08 21.01 -8.11
CA VAL A 271 10.18 21.12 -9.57
C VAL A 271 9.96 22.57 -10.02
N SER A 272 8.99 23.27 -9.44
CA SER A 272 8.70 24.66 -9.77
C SER A 272 9.89 25.59 -9.43
N ASP A 273 10.55 25.36 -8.30
CA ASP A 273 11.74 26.11 -7.90
C ASP A 273 12.89 25.87 -8.87
N ALA A 274 13.12 24.61 -9.28
CA ALA A 274 14.15 24.29 -10.27
C ALA A 274 13.86 24.96 -11.62
N ILE A 275 12.62 24.89 -12.13
CA ILE A 275 12.23 25.55 -13.40
C ILE A 275 12.42 27.06 -13.30
N ASN A 276 12.05 27.69 -12.18
CA ASN A 276 12.24 29.14 -11.98
C ASN A 276 13.72 29.54 -11.95
N ASN A 277 14.58 28.65 -11.48
CA ASN A 277 16.03 28.82 -11.47
C ASN A 277 16.69 28.37 -12.79
N SER A 278 15.92 28.06 -13.84
CA SER A 278 16.41 27.56 -15.13
C SER A 278 17.22 26.26 -15.02
N GLN A 279 16.89 25.41 -14.02
CA GLN A 279 17.54 24.12 -13.77
C GLN A 279 16.70 22.96 -14.34
N TYR A 280 17.38 21.90 -14.72
CA TYR A 280 16.78 20.61 -15.03
C TYR A 280 16.49 19.84 -13.75
N SER A 281 15.38 19.10 -13.72
CA SER A 281 15.02 18.23 -12.59
C SER A 281 14.68 16.84 -13.07
N LEU A 282 15.13 15.83 -12.34
CA LEU A 282 14.76 14.44 -12.57
C LEU A 282 14.04 13.90 -11.35
N GLY A 283 12.77 13.54 -11.53
CA GLY A 283 11.98 12.78 -10.54
C GLY A 283 12.21 11.29 -10.71
N ILE A 284 12.58 10.58 -9.63
CA ILE A 284 12.88 9.15 -9.60
C ILE A 284 11.91 8.49 -8.67
N PHE A 285 11.09 7.55 -9.17
CA PHE A 285 10.04 6.85 -8.43
C PHE A 285 10.44 5.38 -8.26
N LEU A 286 10.73 4.97 -7.03
CA LEU A 286 11.22 3.63 -6.72
C LEU A 286 10.13 2.79 -6.04
N ASP A 287 9.80 1.63 -6.62
CA ASP A 287 8.83 0.66 -6.06
C ASP A 287 9.60 -0.47 -5.37
N ILE A 288 9.39 -0.66 -4.07
CA ILE A 288 10.01 -1.74 -3.29
C ILE A 288 9.23 -3.04 -3.51
N GLN A 289 9.95 -4.09 -3.85
CA GLN A 289 9.34 -5.41 -4.04
C GLN A 289 8.91 -6.03 -2.71
N LYS A 290 7.58 -6.21 -2.53
CA LYS A 290 7.04 -6.85 -1.30
C LYS A 290 7.54 -6.19 0.01
N ALA A 291 7.60 -4.88 0.05
CA ALA A 291 8.22 -4.07 1.11
C ALA A 291 7.96 -4.54 2.55
N PHE A 292 6.69 -4.81 2.90
CA PHE A 292 6.32 -5.29 4.23
C PHE A 292 6.74 -6.73 4.50
N ASP A 293 6.81 -7.57 3.46
CA ASP A 293 7.09 -9.00 3.59
C ASP A 293 8.61 -9.29 3.66
N THR A 294 9.47 -8.31 3.35
CA THR A 294 10.93 -8.45 3.24
C THR A 294 11.72 -7.80 4.39
N VAL A 295 11.06 -7.20 5.36
CA VAL A 295 11.73 -6.57 6.50
C VAL A 295 12.50 -7.61 7.32
N ASP A 296 13.83 -7.50 7.35
CA ASP A 296 14.69 -8.34 8.19
C ASP A 296 14.53 -7.95 9.66
N HIS A 297 14.19 -8.93 10.52
CA HIS A 297 13.91 -8.68 11.94
C HIS A 297 15.14 -8.23 12.71
N GLN A 298 16.35 -8.76 12.39
CA GLN A 298 17.57 -8.38 13.07
C GLN A 298 17.96 -6.94 12.73
N ILE A 299 17.92 -6.56 11.45
CA ILE A 299 18.19 -5.19 11.00
C ILE A 299 17.19 -4.22 11.68
N LEU A 300 15.90 -4.59 11.71
CA LEU A 300 14.90 -3.76 12.39
C LEU A 300 15.16 -3.59 13.88
N LEU A 301 15.58 -4.65 14.57
CA LEU A 301 15.92 -4.59 16.00
C LEU A 301 17.12 -3.70 16.25
N ASP A 302 18.17 -3.79 15.42
CA ASP A 302 19.35 -2.92 15.54
C ASP A 302 18.99 -1.44 15.30
N LYS A 303 18.09 -1.16 14.33
CA LYS A 303 17.55 0.20 14.10
C LYS A 303 16.72 0.71 15.27
N LEU A 304 15.88 -0.13 15.87
CA LEU A 304 15.12 0.20 17.07
C LEU A 304 16.05 0.49 18.25
N GLU A 305 17.10 -0.31 18.43
CA GLU A 305 18.09 -0.10 19.49
C GLU A 305 18.84 1.22 19.29
N ASN A 306 19.27 1.52 18.07
CA ASN A 306 19.91 2.78 17.74
C ASN A 306 18.98 3.99 18.00
N ALA A 307 17.69 3.83 17.69
CA ALA A 307 16.65 4.83 17.94
C ALA A 307 16.28 5.00 19.42
N GLY A 308 16.90 4.26 20.36
CA GLY A 308 16.67 4.38 21.80
C GLY A 308 15.69 3.35 22.38
N VAL A 309 15.20 2.40 21.59
CA VAL A 309 14.36 1.29 22.09
C VAL A 309 15.28 0.18 22.60
N ARG A 310 15.48 0.07 23.92
CA ARG A 310 16.49 -0.83 24.52
C ARG A 310 15.90 -1.69 25.62
N GLY A 311 16.70 -2.67 26.08
CA GLY A 311 16.39 -3.49 27.26
C GLY A 311 15.07 -4.26 27.10
N THR A 312 14.18 -4.13 28.07
CA THR A 312 12.89 -4.85 28.10
C THR A 312 11.97 -4.43 26.98
N ALA A 313 12.00 -3.16 26.58
CA ALA A 313 11.22 -2.69 25.43
C ALA A 313 11.68 -3.35 24.14
N LEU A 314 12.98 -3.44 23.87
CA LEU A 314 13.51 -4.12 22.69
C LEU A 314 13.18 -5.62 22.69
N ARG A 315 13.29 -6.29 23.86
CA ARG A 315 12.86 -7.69 23.98
C ARG A 315 11.39 -7.89 23.65
N TRP A 316 10.53 -6.96 24.05
CA TRP A 316 9.11 -7.02 23.75
C TRP A 316 8.85 -6.91 22.23
N PHE A 317 9.54 -5.98 21.51
CA PHE A 317 9.42 -5.87 20.05
C PHE A 317 9.98 -7.12 19.35
N HIS A 318 11.10 -7.65 19.82
CA HIS A 318 11.62 -8.93 19.34
C HIS A 318 10.57 -10.06 19.50
N SER A 319 10.03 -10.20 20.71
CA SER A 319 8.98 -11.20 20.99
C SER A 319 7.72 -10.96 20.18
N PHE A 320 7.35 -9.70 19.89
CA PHE A 320 6.24 -9.37 19.00
C PHE A 320 6.44 -9.88 17.58
N MET A 321 7.65 -9.83 17.03
CA MET A 321 7.97 -10.26 15.67
C MET A 321 8.25 -11.77 15.59
N ALA A 322 8.93 -12.33 16.55
CA ALA A 322 9.34 -13.74 16.56
C ALA A 322 8.19 -14.72 16.83
N GLY A 323 8.26 -15.91 16.20
CA GLY A 323 7.30 -17.01 16.40
C GLY A 323 5.89 -16.68 15.90
N ARG A 324 5.77 -15.75 14.97
CA ARG A 324 4.48 -15.48 14.33
C ARG A 324 4.14 -16.54 13.31
N SER A 325 2.86 -16.82 13.21
CA SER A 325 2.34 -17.81 12.28
C SER A 325 1.07 -17.34 11.58
N GLN A 326 0.73 -18.05 10.51
CA GLN A 326 -0.41 -17.70 9.69
C GLN A 326 -1.16 -18.91 9.14
N ARG A 327 -2.45 -18.68 8.82
CA ARG A 327 -3.28 -19.54 7.96
C ARG A 327 -4.04 -18.67 6.98
N VAL A 328 -4.24 -19.15 5.77
CA VAL A 328 -4.96 -18.40 4.70
C VAL A 328 -6.42 -18.84 4.66
N LEU A 329 -7.32 -17.86 4.52
CA LEU A 329 -8.76 -18.07 4.33
C LEU A 329 -9.15 -17.78 2.88
N VAL A 330 -9.66 -18.80 2.18
CA VAL A 330 -10.25 -18.68 0.83
C VAL A 330 -11.71 -19.11 0.94
N GLY A 331 -12.65 -18.27 0.48
CA GLY A 331 -14.07 -18.50 0.72
C GLY A 331 -14.39 -18.64 2.21
N SER A 332 -14.81 -19.83 2.62
CA SER A 332 -14.99 -20.21 4.02
C SER A 332 -13.93 -21.20 4.54
N THR A 333 -12.97 -21.58 3.70
CA THR A 333 -12.02 -22.66 3.99
C THR A 333 -10.66 -22.10 4.42
N LEU A 334 -10.17 -22.56 5.59
CA LEU A 334 -8.84 -22.25 6.09
C LEU A 334 -7.82 -23.25 5.55
N SER A 335 -6.60 -22.81 5.27
CA SER A 335 -5.46 -23.70 4.94
C SER A 335 -5.24 -24.72 6.05
N SER A 336 -4.77 -25.94 5.70
CA SER A 336 -4.54 -27.02 6.65
C SER A 336 -3.46 -26.67 7.65
N ASP A 337 -2.33 -26.16 7.15
CA ASP A 337 -1.13 -25.97 7.95
C ASP A 337 -1.04 -24.56 8.54
N ILE A 338 -0.48 -24.48 9.73
CA ILE A 338 0.00 -23.25 10.35
C ILE A 338 1.46 -23.07 9.92
N LEU A 339 1.73 -22.02 9.14
CA LEU A 339 3.09 -21.73 8.68
C LEU A 339 3.68 -20.55 9.45
N GLU A 340 4.94 -20.67 9.80
CA GLU A 340 5.69 -19.60 10.48
C GLU A 340 6.11 -18.51 9.49
N ILE A 341 6.14 -17.26 10.00
CA ILE A 341 6.61 -16.07 9.27
C ILE A 341 7.99 -15.72 9.84
N LEU A 342 9.03 -15.91 9.04
CA LEU A 342 10.42 -15.75 9.47
C LEU A 342 10.93 -14.31 9.38
N ILE A 343 10.44 -13.55 8.41
CA ILE A 343 10.79 -12.14 8.17
C ILE A 343 9.54 -11.35 7.78
N GLY A 344 9.66 -10.06 7.75
CA GLY A 344 8.56 -9.16 7.37
C GLY A 344 7.76 -8.67 8.57
N VAL A 345 6.96 -7.64 8.31
CA VAL A 345 5.97 -7.09 9.24
C VAL A 345 4.57 -7.27 8.68
N LEU A 346 3.59 -7.57 9.53
CA LEU A 346 2.27 -7.97 9.09
C LEU A 346 1.50 -6.83 8.40
N GLN A 347 1.11 -7.03 7.15
CA GLN A 347 0.18 -6.13 6.45
C GLN A 347 -1.22 -6.20 7.09
N GLY A 348 -1.60 -5.16 7.81
CA GLY A 348 -2.87 -5.07 8.54
C GLY A 348 -2.74 -5.05 10.07
N SER A 349 -1.53 -5.17 10.59
CA SER A 349 -1.13 -4.83 11.95
C SER A 349 -1.07 -3.31 12.14
N ILE A 350 -1.35 -2.83 13.35
CA ILE A 350 -1.21 -1.41 13.70
C ILE A 350 0.27 -1.07 13.87
N LEU A 351 0.99 -1.93 14.59
CA LEU A 351 2.39 -1.73 14.91
C LEU A 351 3.31 -2.00 13.70
N GLY A 352 2.94 -2.95 12.84
CA GLY A 352 3.73 -3.32 11.67
C GLY A 352 4.03 -2.15 10.75
N VAL A 353 3.09 -1.22 10.60
CA VAL A 353 3.28 0.00 9.80
C VAL A 353 4.37 0.89 10.41
N ILE A 354 4.34 1.10 11.71
CA ILE A 354 5.32 1.98 12.39
C ILE A 354 6.71 1.34 12.40
N LEU A 355 6.78 0.03 12.60
CA LEU A 355 8.03 -0.73 12.49
C LEU A 355 8.63 -0.62 11.07
N PHE A 356 7.80 -0.65 10.03
CA PHE A 356 8.25 -0.41 8.67
C PHE A 356 8.79 1.02 8.49
N LEU A 357 8.11 2.05 9.02
CA LEU A 357 8.63 3.42 8.97
C LEU A 357 9.98 3.57 9.68
N VAL A 358 10.18 2.89 10.82
CA VAL A 358 11.48 2.86 11.51
C VAL A 358 12.52 2.18 10.61
N PHE A 359 12.16 1.07 9.95
CA PHE A 359 13.07 0.30 9.10
C PHE A 359 13.63 1.12 7.95
N ILE A 360 12.79 1.92 7.27
CA ILE A 360 13.20 2.69 6.08
C ILE A 360 13.73 4.09 6.40
N ASN A 361 13.62 4.56 7.65
CA ASN A 361 13.85 5.97 7.97
C ASN A 361 15.27 6.46 7.62
N ASP A 362 16.28 5.63 7.77
CA ASP A 362 17.70 5.98 7.56
C ASP A 362 18.12 6.03 6.08
N ILE A 363 17.27 5.62 5.13
CA ILE A 363 17.53 5.79 3.69
C ILE A 363 17.72 7.28 3.32
N CYS A 364 17.17 8.20 4.11
CA CYS A 364 17.39 9.63 3.92
C CYS A 364 18.88 10.00 3.99
N ARG A 365 19.73 9.20 4.62
CA ARG A 365 21.15 9.44 4.76
C ARG A 365 21.99 8.83 3.63
N ALA A 366 21.41 7.93 2.84
CA ALA A 366 22.14 7.16 1.81
C ALA A 366 22.60 8.03 0.63
N ALA A 367 21.81 9.00 0.19
CA ALA A 367 22.05 9.79 -1.00
C ALA A 367 21.80 11.28 -0.71
N PRO A 368 22.80 12.04 -0.25
CA PRO A 368 22.61 13.37 0.34
C PRO A 368 22.11 14.41 -0.65
N GLU A 369 22.46 14.32 -1.93
CA GLU A 369 22.03 15.28 -2.97
C GLU A 369 20.69 14.91 -3.61
N LEU A 370 20.08 13.81 -3.21
CA LEU A 370 18.74 13.42 -3.62
C LEU A 370 17.75 13.94 -2.57
N LEU A 371 16.89 14.88 -2.92
CA LEU A 371 15.73 15.17 -2.10
C LEU A 371 14.80 13.95 -2.14
N LYS A 372 14.51 13.39 -0.98
CA LYS A 372 13.65 12.21 -0.85
C LYS A 372 12.32 12.61 -0.26
N ILE A 373 11.24 12.12 -0.85
CA ILE A 373 9.87 12.31 -0.39
C ILE A 373 9.31 10.91 -0.16
N PHE A 374 8.88 10.61 1.07
CA PHE A 374 8.41 9.29 1.46
C PHE A 374 6.92 9.30 1.76
N PHE A 375 6.24 8.28 1.26
CA PHE A 375 4.93 7.92 1.74
C PHE A 375 4.89 6.40 2.01
N ALA A 376 5.37 6.01 3.17
CA ALA A 376 5.63 4.61 3.54
C ALA A 376 6.61 3.93 2.57
N ASP A 377 6.14 2.94 1.80
CA ASP A 377 6.92 2.19 0.82
C ASP A 377 7.10 2.92 -0.53
N ASP A 378 6.29 3.94 -0.82
CA ASP A 378 6.46 4.80 -1.99
C ASP A 378 7.59 5.81 -1.71
N ILE A 379 8.69 5.69 -2.46
CA ILE A 379 9.88 6.54 -2.33
C ILE A 379 10.08 7.31 -3.63
N GLU A 380 10.04 8.63 -3.51
CA GLU A 380 10.27 9.56 -4.60
C GLU A 380 11.57 10.33 -4.34
N GLY A 381 12.44 10.38 -5.32
CA GLY A 381 13.69 11.12 -5.29
C GLY A 381 13.68 12.25 -6.31
N MET A 382 14.23 13.42 -5.94
CA MET A 382 14.40 14.54 -6.86
C MET A 382 15.87 14.95 -6.91
N VAL A 383 16.41 15.08 -8.14
CA VAL A 383 17.75 15.59 -8.41
C VAL A 383 17.62 16.79 -9.33
N THR A 384 18.39 17.85 -9.07
CA THR A 384 18.42 19.07 -9.88
C THR A 384 19.84 19.39 -10.31
N ALA A 385 20.02 19.96 -11.51
CA ALA A 385 21.29 20.42 -12.01
C ALA A 385 21.10 21.54 -13.05
N ASP A 386 22.19 22.32 -13.32
CA ASP A 386 22.13 23.43 -14.24
C ASP A 386 22.20 23.01 -15.71
N ASN A 387 22.69 21.81 -15.99
CA ASN A 387 22.73 21.23 -17.33
C ASN A 387 22.46 19.73 -17.31
N MET A 388 22.22 19.18 -18.51
CA MET A 388 21.79 17.79 -18.67
C MET A 388 22.89 16.77 -18.31
N ASP A 389 24.13 17.04 -18.68
CA ASP A 389 25.24 16.11 -18.40
C ASP A 389 25.47 15.97 -16.89
N GLU A 390 25.49 17.11 -16.20
CA GLU A 390 25.57 17.13 -14.74
C GLU A 390 24.39 16.39 -14.07
N LEU A 391 23.14 16.61 -14.57
CA LEU A 391 21.96 15.94 -14.06
C LEU A 391 22.08 14.41 -14.13
N VAL A 392 22.54 13.90 -15.28
CA VAL A 392 22.71 12.45 -15.50
C VAL A 392 23.79 11.87 -14.58
N ILE A 393 24.94 12.54 -14.47
CA ILE A 393 26.04 12.12 -13.60
C ILE A 393 25.55 12.09 -12.14
N LYS A 394 24.93 13.17 -11.69
CA LYS A 394 24.40 13.32 -10.33
C LYS A 394 23.33 12.26 -10.03
N ALA A 395 22.36 12.08 -10.92
CA ALA A 395 21.30 11.10 -10.78
C ALA A 395 21.86 9.67 -10.65
N ASN A 396 22.78 9.27 -11.54
CA ASN A 396 23.41 7.95 -11.48
C ASN A 396 24.19 7.72 -10.18
N ASN A 397 24.90 8.73 -9.69
CA ASN A 397 25.60 8.64 -8.42
C ASN A 397 24.63 8.48 -7.26
N GLN A 398 23.55 9.26 -7.21
CA GLN A 398 22.57 9.16 -6.13
C GLN A 398 21.80 7.84 -6.19
N ILE A 399 21.43 7.35 -7.37
CA ILE A 399 20.81 6.04 -7.55
C ILE A 399 21.72 4.93 -7.01
N ARG A 400 23.03 4.96 -7.36
CA ARG A 400 24.00 3.97 -6.84
C ARG A 400 24.05 3.94 -5.31
N LEU A 401 24.06 5.11 -4.67
CA LEU A 401 24.08 5.22 -3.22
C LEU A 401 22.77 4.66 -2.59
N ILE A 402 21.62 4.95 -3.19
CA ILE A 402 20.33 4.39 -2.74
C ILE A 402 20.33 2.86 -2.90
N LEU A 403 20.84 2.33 -4.01
CA LEU A 403 20.91 0.88 -4.24
C LEU A 403 21.82 0.17 -3.23
N ARG A 404 22.94 0.78 -2.85
CA ARG A 404 23.80 0.25 -1.78
C ARG A 404 23.04 0.16 -0.45
N TRP A 405 22.20 1.17 -0.13
CA TRP A 405 21.33 1.11 1.03
C TRP A 405 20.30 -0.03 0.92
N TYR A 406 19.66 -0.20 -0.25
CA TYR A 406 18.71 -1.30 -0.45
C TYR A 406 19.37 -2.66 -0.27
N SER A 407 20.52 -2.88 -0.87
CA SER A 407 21.27 -4.15 -0.75
C SER A 407 21.67 -4.43 0.70
N SER A 408 22.22 -3.44 1.43
CA SER A 408 22.60 -3.59 2.83
C SER A 408 21.43 -3.89 3.75
N ASN A 409 20.23 -3.39 3.41
CA ASN A 409 18.99 -3.65 4.15
C ASN A 409 18.18 -4.86 3.64
N LYS A 410 18.75 -5.65 2.72
CA LYS A 410 18.11 -6.84 2.11
C LYS A 410 16.76 -6.54 1.46
N LEU A 411 16.60 -5.34 0.90
CA LEU A 411 15.43 -4.94 0.15
C LEU A 411 15.71 -4.98 -1.35
N SER A 412 14.72 -5.39 -2.13
CA SER A 412 14.77 -5.41 -3.60
C SER A 412 13.86 -4.35 -4.20
N ILE A 413 14.35 -3.67 -5.24
CA ILE A 413 13.54 -2.75 -6.05
C ILE A 413 12.84 -3.54 -7.14
N HIS A 414 11.63 -3.12 -7.50
CA HIS A 414 10.88 -3.67 -8.64
C HIS A 414 11.23 -2.90 -9.92
N PRO A 415 12.09 -3.46 -10.80
CA PRO A 415 12.64 -2.69 -11.91
C PRO A 415 11.60 -2.15 -12.89
N SER A 416 10.62 -3.01 -13.26
CA SER A 416 9.60 -2.65 -14.24
C SER A 416 8.56 -1.67 -13.73
N LYS A 417 8.55 -1.36 -12.42
CA LYS A 417 7.63 -0.38 -11.83
C LYS A 417 8.32 0.90 -11.41
N SER A 418 9.65 0.87 -11.27
CA SER A 418 10.42 2.08 -11.03
C SER A 418 10.47 2.92 -12.30
N LYS A 419 10.27 4.22 -12.17
CA LYS A 419 10.14 5.17 -13.28
C LYS A 419 10.91 6.45 -12.98
N ALA A 420 11.19 7.23 -14.01
CA ALA A 420 11.70 8.58 -13.87
C ALA A 420 10.94 9.55 -14.76
N ILE A 421 10.88 10.81 -14.36
CA ILE A 421 10.33 11.92 -15.15
C ILE A 421 11.38 13.02 -15.19
N LEU A 422 11.65 13.52 -16.39
CA LEU A 422 12.45 14.71 -16.61
C LEU A 422 11.55 15.94 -16.67
N PHE A 423 11.94 16.98 -15.92
CA PHE A 423 11.34 18.32 -15.99
C PHE A 423 12.42 19.28 -16.51
N THR A 424 12.10 19.98 -17.61
CA THR A 424 13.03 20.89 -18.30
C THR A 424 12.67 22.35 -18.05
N PRO A 425 13.65 23.28 -18.08
CA PRO A 425 13.36 24.71 -18.08
C PRO A 425 12.51 25.10 -19.28
N LYS A 426 11.67 26.12 -19.14
CA LYS A 426 10.72 26.59 -20.18
C LYS A 426 11.33 26.93 -21.53
N PHE A 427 12.63 27.12 -21.62
CA PHE A 427 13.33 27.56 -22.83
C PHE A 427 13.99 26.41 -23.61
N ASP A 428 13.98 25.20 -23.07
CA ASP A 428 14.61 24.05 -23.73
C ASP A 428 13.53 23.03 -24.19
N HIS A 429 13.00 23.28 -25.40
CA HIS A 429 12.03 22.37 -26.03
C HIS A 429 12.69 21.18 -26.75
N HIS A 430 14.02 21.06 -26.73
CA HIS A 430 14.82 20.09 -27.49
C HIS A 430 15.72 19.21 -26.60
N ALA A 431 15.42 19.06 -25.32
CA ALA A 431 16.16 18.12 -24.47
C ALA A 431 16.18 16.73 -25.11
N ASP A 432 17.37 16.21 -25.40
CA ASP A 432 17.54 14.92 -26.06
C ASP A 432 17.20 13.79 -25.09
N LEU A 433 15.93 13.39 -25.09
CA LEU A 433 15.41 12.28 -24.28
C LEU A 433 16.13 10.95 -24.61
N THR A 434 16.67 10.81 -25.83
CA THR A 434 17.41 9.61 -26.24
C THR A 434 18.72 9.51 -25.48
N PHE A 435 19.41 10.63 -25.27
CA PHE A 435 20.63 10.68 -24.47
C PHE A 435 20.36 10.25 -23.03
N ILE A 436 19.30 10.75 -22.41
CA ILE A 436 18.94 10.43 -21.03
C ILE A 436 18.52 8.97 -20.90
N ASN A 437 17.67 8.48 -21.81
CA ASN A 437 17.22 7.08 -21.82
C ASN A 437 18.38 6.09 -21.94
N ASN A 438 19.44 6.46 -22.65
CA ASN A 438 20.64 5.62 -22.80
C ASN A 438 21.66 5.80 -21.67
N SER A 439 21.56 6.86 -20.88
CA SER A 439 22.57 7.27 -19.90
C SER A 439 22.13 7.09 -18.44
N LEU A 440 20.83 6.89 -18.17
CA LEU A 440 20.32 6.59 -16.83
C LEU A 440 20.23 5.06 -16.62
N TYR A 441 20.91 4.59 -15.60
CA TYR A 441 21.05 3.17 -15.33
C TYR A 441 20.59 2.84 -13.90
N LEU A 442 19.60 1.91 -13.77
CA LEU A 442 19.42 1.14 -12.56
C LEU A 442 20.25 -0.14 -12.71
N PRO A 443 21.28 -0.37 -11.90
CA PRO A 443 21.89 -1.69 -11.80
C PRO A 443 20.86 -2.63 -11.19
N ILE A 444 20.28 -3.49 -12.01
CA ILE A 444 19.28 -4.45 -11.61
C ILE A 444 20.01 -5.78 -11.51
N PHE A 445 20.11 -6.30 -10.31
CA PHE A 445 20.49 -7.67 -10.08
C PHE A 445 19.31 -8.56 -10.46
N ILE A 446 19.34 -9.11 -11.66
CA ILE A 446 18.43 -10.16 -12.09
C ILE A 446 19.23 -11.46 -12.04
N ASP A 447 18.90 -12.31 -11.07
CA ASP A 447 19.30 -13.70 -11.13
C ASP A 447 18.48 -14.37 -12.23
N LEU A 448 19.07 -14.51 -13.41
CA LEU A 448 18.55 -15.29 -14.50
C LEU A 448 19.08 -16.71 -14.38
N ASN A 449 18.46 -17.52 -13.51
CA ASN A 449 18.69 -18.96 -13.34
C ASN A 449 20.04 -19.37 -12.71
N PRO A 450 20.04 -19.98 -11.55
CA PRO A 450 21.24 -20.55 -10.96
C PRO A 450 21.55 -21.90 -11.61
N SER A 451 22.15 -21.90 -12.80
CA SER A 451 22.94 -23.04 -13.22
C SER A 451 24.40 -22.69 -12.97
N PRO A 452 25.15 -23.54 -12.25
CA PRO A 452 26.56 -23.27 -11.94
C PRO A 452 27.37 -23.27 -13.22
N ARG A 453 27.84 -22.13 -13.65
CA ARG A 453 28.94 -22.01 -14.61
C ARG A 453 30.21 -21.71 -13.84
N PRO A 454 31.24 -22.58 -13.90
CA PRO A 454 32.41 -22.45 -13.05
C PRO A 454 33.46 -21.44 -13.49
N ASP A 455 33.27 -20.66 -14.55
CA ASP A 455 34.35 -19.89 -15.19
C ASP A 455 34.01 -18.41 -15.46
N LEU A 456 33.23 -17.74 -14.62
CA LEU A 456 33.06 -16.30 -14.78
C LEU A 456 33.60 -15.56 -13.56
N ASP A 457 34.67 -14.80 -13.84
CA ASP A 457 35.27 -13.80 -12.95
C ASP A 457 34.18 -12.82 -12.47
N THR A 458 34.04 -12.67 -11.15
CA THR A 458 32.91 -11.97 -10.51
C THR A 458 32.95 -10.45 -10.64
N THR A 459 33.73 -9.90 -11.58
CA THR A 459 33.89 -8.45 -11.79
C THR A 459 33.01 -7.85 -12.89
N ASP A 460 32.27 -8.66 -13.67
CA ASP A 460 31.48 -8.17 -14.82
C ASP A 460 29.99 -8.57 -14.77
N ILE A 461 29.30 -8.27 -13.67
CA ILE A 461 27.83 -8.38 -13.66
C ILE A 461 27.22 -6.98 -13.60
N THR A 462 27.23 -6.33 -14.75
CA THR A 462 26.46 -5.09 -14.91
C THR A 462 25.45 -5.30 -16.04
N ILE A 463 24.34 -6.00 -15.75
CA ILE A 463 23.17 -5.94 -16.62
C ILE A 463 22.39 -4.71 -16.17
N ILE A 464 22.66 -3.62 -16.87
CA ILE A 464 22.07 -2.31 -16.62
C ILE A 464 20.83 -2.23 -17.50
N LYS A 465 19.61 -2.21 -16.89
CA LYS A 465 18.41 -1.81 -17.62
C LYS A 465 18.19 -0.33 -17.39
N PRO A 466 17.99 0.46 -18.45
CA PRO A 466 17.68 1.88 -18.30
C PRO A 466 16.40 2.07 -17.49
N ILE A 467 16.38 3.06 -16.60
CA ILE A 467 15.13 3.58 -16.02
C ILE A 467 14.34 4.15 -17.18
N ARG A 468 13.10 3.68 -17.33
CA ARG A 468 12.21 4.20 -18.35
C ARG A 468 11.86 5.65 -18.01
N ILE A 469 12.28 6.59 -18.84
CA ILE A 469 11.87 8.00 -18.75
C ILE A 469 10.57 8.16 -19.52
N ILE A 470 9.63 8.88 -18.95
CA ILE A 470 8.38 9.27 -19.59
C ILE A 470 8.54 10.70 -20.13
N PRO A 471 8.09 11.03 -21.35
CA PRO A 471 7.10 10.31 -22.12
C PRO A 471 7.69 9.20 -23.03
N ASN A 472 7.04 8.06 -23.00
CA ASN A 472 7.18 7.02 -24.01
C ASN A 472 5.86 6.95 -24.78
N GLU A 473 5.86 6.42 -26.00
CA GLU A 473 4.69 6.40 -26.90
C GLU A 473 3.36 5.93 -26.24
N ASP A 474 3.44 5.14 -25.16
CA ASP A 474 2.29 4.58 -24.44
C ASP A 474 1.97 5.21 -23.06
N GLU A 475 2.87 6.00 -22.47
CA GLU A 475 2.66 6.58 -21.12
C GLU A 475 3.18 8.03 -21.09
N THR A 476 2.31 8.98 -20.80
CA THR A 476 2.61 10.41 -20.74
C THR A 476 2.60 10.98 -19.32
N ALA A 477 2.43 10.16 -18.31
CA ALA A 477 2.46 10.56 -16.90
C ALA A 477 2.85 9.42 -15.96
N VAL A 478 3.43 9.76 -14.80
CA VAL A 478 3.67 8.82 -13.68
C VAL A 478 2.57 8.97 -12.66
N LYS A 479 2.04 7.86 -12.18
CA LYS A 479 1.12 7.85 -11.06
C LYS A 479 1.89 7.83 -9.75
N SER A 480 1.82 8.93 -9.01
CA SER A 480 2.34 9.05 -7.66
C SER A 480 1.21 9.32 -6.67
N LEU A 481 1.14 8.53 -5.59
CA LEU A 481 0.16 8.69 -4.49
C LEU A 481 -1.29 8.86 -4.95
N GLY A 482 -1.64 8.26 -6.10
CA GLY A 482 -2.97 8.35 -6.69
C GLY A 482 -3.18 9.55 -7.63
N ILE A 483 -2.18 10.38 -7.83
CA ILE A 483 -2.19 11.53 -8.75
C ILE A 483 -1.33 11.22 -9.97
N LEU A 484 -1.79 11.61 -11.15
CA LEU A 484 -1.04 11.51 -12.41
C LEU A 484 -0.20 12.79 -12.59
N ILE A 485 1.11 12.61 -12.69
CA ILE A 485 2.10 13.69 -12.82
C ILE A 485 2.72 13.58 -14.21
N ASP A 486 2.59 14.61 -15.01
CA ASP A 486 3.27 14.73 -16.31
C ASP A 486 4.48 15.68 -16.23
N GLU A 487 5.32 15.66 -17.25
CA GLU A 487 6.56 16.44 -17.34
C GLU A 487 6.36 17.97 -17.35
N ASN A 488 5.14 18.41 -17.62
CA ASN A 488 4.79 19.84 -17.65
C ASN A 488 4.07 20.28 -16.36
N LEU A 489 3.79 19.35 -15.41
CA LEU A 489 3.01 19.60 -14.18
C LEU A 489 1.61 20.19 -14.46
N ASN A 490 1.04 19.93 -15.63
CA ASN A 490 -0.25 20.52 -16.00
C ASN A 490 -1.46 19.74 -15.50
N PHE A 491 -1.24 18.51 -15.01
CA PHE A 491 -2.27 17.61 -14.46
C PHE A 491 -3.44 17.29 -15.40
N ALA A 492 -3.27 17.50 -16.72
CA ALA A 492 -4.33 17.32 -17.71
C ALA A 492 -4.89 15.89 -17.68
N GLN A 493 -4.04 14.88 -17.53
CA GLN A 493 -4.46 13.47 -17.42
C GLN A 493 -5.17 13.17 -16.12
N GLN A 494 -4.77 13.81 -15.01
CA GLN A 494 -5.48 13.69 -13.73
C GLN A 494 -6.89 14.26 -13.84
N ILE A 495 -7.04 15.42 -14.47
CA ILE A 495 -8.34 16.06 -14.70
C ILE A 495 -9.22 15.14 -15.55
N SER A 496 -8.68 14.59 -16.64
CA SER A 496 -9.42 13.65 -17.50
C SER A 496 -9.77 12.32 -16.83
N ALA A 497 -8.96 11.84 -15.87
CA ALA A 497 -9.21 10.60 -15.14
C ALA A 497 -10.26 10.74 -14.02
N VAL A 498 -10.57 11.97 -13.59
CA VAL A 498 -11.58 12.27 -12.55
C VAL A 498 -12.96 12.51 -13.17
N HIS A 499 -13.03 12.97 -14.41
CA HIS A 499 -14.27 13.14 -15.19
C HIS A 499 -14.64 11.85 -15.92
#